data_c65ccbeb12fb81a89e429acec2911091
#
_entry.id   c65ccbeb12fb81a89e429acec2911091
#
_cell.length_a   1.000
_cell.length_b   1.000
_cell.length_c   1.000
_cell.angle_alpha   90.00
_cell.angle_beta   90.00
_cell.angle_gamma   90.00
#
_symmetry.space_group_name_H-M   'P 1'
#
loop_
_entity.id
_entity.type
_entity.pdbx_description
1 polymer ?
#
loop_
_entity_poly.entity_id
_entity_poly.type
_entity_poly.pdbx_seq_one_letter_code
_entity_poly.pdbx_strand_id
1 'polypeptide(L)'
;TRSYPGSGTTTTSLVSSNTGNLTNGVSFSTDNGGAFVFDGVNDYIAFDTTLTFSSANLTSVAWVKLDSYLSQNSTIGFSPDSGTTGFRLYAISATSLGVWTRNGTGGGVTAIATTNGIPLNEWVQVTFVLNGTNGIIYKNGVAILSGTFTQTPNALSSSPVWLSRYSGGGYVVDGKTASALLYNRALTAAEVLQNYNAQKNRF
;
A
#
# COMPACT_ATOMS: atom_id res chain seq x y z
N THR A 1 -12.27 5.39 18.25
CA THR A 1 -12.18 6.37 17.17
C THR A 1 -12.00 5.63 15.84
N ARG A 2 -12.71 6.02 14.80
CA ARG A 2 -12.60 5.46 13.44
C ARG A 2 -12.06 6.55 12.51
N SER A 3 -11.23 6.17 11.54
CA SER A 3 -10.71 7.08 10.51
C SER A 3 -11.81 7.60 9.57
N TYR A 4 -12.86 6.81 9.37
CA TYR A 4 -14.01 7.14 8.53
C TYR A 4 -15.33 6.97 9.32
N PRO A 5 -16.24 7.96 9.30
CA PRO A 5 -17.48 7.91 10.08
C PRO A 5 -18.54 6.96 9.49
N GLY A 6 -18.35 6.43 8.29
CA GLY A 6 -19.29 5.57 7.58
C GLY A 6 -20.11 6.31 6.51
N SER A 7 -19.95 7.63 6.39
CA SER A 7 -20.60 8.45 5.36
C SER A 7 -19.76 9.69 5.07
N GLY A 8 -20.03 10.34 3.94
CA GLY A 8 -19.30 11.51 3.47
C GLY A 8 -18.18 11.16 2.49
N THR A 9 -17.43 12.17 2.08
CA THR A 9 -16.40 12.08 1.03
C THR A 9 -14.98 12.17 1.55
N THR A 10 -14.78 12.17 2.89
CA THR A 10 -13.46 12.34 3.50
C THR A 10 -13.22 11.33 4.61
N THR A 11 -11.99 10.86 4.73
CA THR A 11 -11.47 10.05 5.84
C THR A 11 -10.32 10.77 6.51
N THR A 12 -10.05 10.50 7.78
CA THR A 12 -8.98 11.15 8.52
C THR A 12 -7.99 10.11 9.04
N SER A 13 -6.71 10.41 9.00
CA SER A 13 -5.69 9.57 9.62
C SER A 13 -5.93 9.46 11.14
N LEU A 14 -5.72 8.27 11.71
CA LEU A 14 -5.83 8.06 13.16
C LEU A 14 -4.60 8.54 13.95
N VAL A 15 -3.48 8.79 13.25
CA VAL A 15 -2.18 9.14 13.86
C VAL A 15 -1.70 10.54 13.49
N SER A 16 -2.43 11.23 12.61
CA SER A 16 -2.14 12.59 12.16
C SER A 16 -3.44 13.30 11.80
N SER A 17 -3.38 14.60 11.51
CA SER A 17 -4.53 15.39 11.05
C SER A 17 -4.79 15.30 9.54
N ASN A 18 -4.06 14.46 8.81
CA ASN A 18 -4.18 14.36 7.36
C ASN A 18 -5.55 13.83 6.94
N THR A 19 -6.17 14.49 5.98
CA THR A 19 -7.45 14.11 5.40
C THR A 19 -7.25 13.42 4.06
N GLY A 20 -7.98 12.34 3.85
CA GLY A 20 -8.06 11.64 2.56
C GLY A 20 -9.41 11.89 1.90
N ASN A 21 -9.40 12.35 0.66
CA ASN A 21 -10.60 12.60 -0.15
C ASN A 21 -10.94 11.34 -0.94
N LEU A 22 -12.14 10.80 -0.72
CA LEU A 22 -12.70 9.70 -1.49
C LEU A 22 -13.06 10.23 -2.88
N THR A 23 -12.51 9.62 -3.92
CA THR A 23 -12.61 10.14 -5.29
C THR A 23 -13.19 9.08 -6.23
N ASN A 24 -14.07 9.53 -7.12
CA ASN A 24 -14.69 8.80 -8.22
C ASN A 24 -15.69 7.69 -7.84
N GLY A 25 -16.07 7.55 -6.60
CA GLY A 25 -17.12 6.58 -6.24
C GLY A 25 -16.72 5.59 -5.15
N VAL A 26 -15.55 5.79 -4.54
CA VAL A 26 -15.13 4.96 -3.39
C VAL A 26 -16.28 4.85 -2.40
N SER A 27 -16.71 3.63 -2.13
CA SER A 27 -17.76 3.33 -1.18
C SER A 27 -17.19 2.69 0.10
N PHE A 28 -18.05 2.39 1.07
CA PHE A 28 -17.63 1.85 2.35
C PHE A 28 -18.50 0.66 2.76
N SER A 29 -17.85 -0.45 3.11
CA SER A 29 -18.47 -1.61 3.73
C SER A 29 -18.21 -1.59 5.24
N THR A 30 -19.21 -1.96 6.04
CA THR A 30 -19.07 -2.15 7.48
C THR A 30 -18.51 -3.52 7.86
N ASP A 31 -18.36 -4.41 6.89
CA ASP A 31 -17.83 -5.76 7.09
C ASP A 31 -16.42 -5.72 7.68
N ASN A 32 -16.11 -6.70 8.51
CA ASN A 32 -14.79 -6.84 9.13
C ASN A 32 -14.35 -5.55 9.86
N GLY A 33 -15.32 -4.79 10.44
CA GLY A 33 -15.05 -3.54 11.17
C GLY A 33 -14.75 -2.33 10.28
N GLY A 34 -15.02 -2.43 8.98
CA GLY A 34 -14.98 -1.35 7.99
C GLY A 34 -13.86 -1.47 6.97
N ALA A 35 -14.22 -1.29 5.70
CA ALA A 35 -13.31 -1.29 4.57
C ALA A 35 -13.78 -0.30 3.50
N PHE A 36 -12.86 0.37 2.83
CA PHE A 36 -13.12 1.08 1.59
C PHE A 36 -13.24 0.09 0.44
N VAL A 37 -14.19 0.33 -0.46
CA VAL A 37 -14.49 -0.49 -1.63
C VAL A 37 -14.16 0.31 -2.87
N PHE A 38 -13.41 -0.29 -3.78
CA PHE A 38 -12.91 0.28 -5.03
C PHE A 38 -13.42 -0.56 -6.20
N ASP A 39 -13.88 0.09 -7.27
CA ASP A 39 -14.57 -0.55 -8.41
C ASP A 39 -13.64 -1.05 -9.54
N GLY A 40 -12.34 -0.85 -9.40
CA GLY A 40 -11.36 -1.26 -10.41
C GLY A 40 -11.29 -0.37 -11.64
N VAL A 41 -12.05 0.73 -11.69
CA VAL A 41 -12.11 1.62 -12.86
C VAL A 41 -11.27 2.87 -12.62
N ASN A 42 -11.59 3.65 -11.58
CA ASN A 42 -10.89 4.91 -11.31
C ASN A 42 -10.95 5.35 -9.84
N ASP A 43 -11.45 4.51 -8.96
CA ASP A 43 -11.62 4.78 -7.53
C ASP A 43 -10.27 4.90 -6.80
N TYR A 44 -10.13 5.91 -5.95
CA TYR A 44 -8.96 6.08 -5.09
C TYR A 44 -9.23 7.04 -3.93
N ILE A 45 -8.32 7.07 -2.96
CA ILE A 45 -8.32 8.11 -1.92
C ILE A 45 -7.05 8.96 -2.10
N ALA A 46 -7.24 10.27 -2.28
CA ALA A 46 -6.16 11.25 -2.35
C ALA A 46 -6.00 11.93 -1.00
N PHE A 47 -4.81 11.88 -0.41
CA PHE A 47 -4.52 12.59 0.83
C PHE A 47 -4.06 14.01 0.55
N ASP A 48 -4.53 14.98 1.35
CA ASP A 48 -4.20 16.41 1.28
C ASP A 48 -2.83 16.74 1.90
N THR A 49 -1.90 15.81 1.77
CA THR A 49 -0.56 15.91 2.33
C THR A 49 0.48 15.36 1.38
N THR A 50 1.72 15.79 1.58
CA THR A 50 2.91 15.14 1.01
C THR A 50 3.75 14.54 2.13
N LEU A 51 4.47 13.46 1.82
CA LEU A 51 5.36 12.83 2.77
C LEU A 51 6.81 13.16 2.45
N THR A 52 7.56 13.46 3.50
CA THR A 52 9.02 13.58 3.47
C THR A 52 9.59 12.73 4.59
N PHE A 53 10.46 11.79 4.23
CA PHE A 53 11.16 10.92 5.18
C PHE A 53 12.66 11.28 5.20
N SER A 54 13.29 11.13 6.35
CA SER A 54 14.73 11.41 6.49
C SER A 54 15.63 10.35 5.87
N SER A 55 15.09 9.19 5.54
CA SER A 55 15.83 8.07 4.93
C SER A 55 14.93 7.30 3.98
N ALA A 56 15.53 6.43 3.16
CA ALA A 56 14.79 5.50 2.31
C ALA A 56 14.12 4.35 3.08
N ASN A 57 14.37 4.23 4.40
CA ASN A 57 13.77 3.17 5.20
C ASN A 57 12.28 3.44 5.44
N LEU A 58 11.45 2.48 5.12
CA LEU A 58 10.01 2.59 5.31
C LEU A 58 9.36 1.21 5.47
N THR A 59 8.13 1.21 5.97
CA THR A 59 7.28 0.02 5.94
C THR A 59 5.86 0.41 5.55
N SER A 60 5.31 -0.26 4.55
CA SER A 60 3.91 -0.13 4.13
C SER A 60 3.17 -1.42 4.45
N VAL A 61 2.03 -1.30 5.13
CA VAL A 61 1.16 -2.42 5.51
C VAL A 61 -0.24 -2.15 4.96
N ALA A 62 -0.87 -3.16 4.37
CA ALA A 62 -2.28 -3.07 3.99
C ALA A 62 -3.00 -4.40 4.17
N TRP A 63 -4.24 -4.36 4.68
CA TRP A 63 -5.21 -5.44 4.59
C TRP A 63 -6.06 -5.23 3.37
N VAL A 64 -6.02 -6.17 2.45
CA VAL A 64 -6.73 -6.09 1.16
C VAL A 64 -7.47 -7.37 0.86
N LYS A 65 -8.56 -7.23 0.13
CA LYS A 65 -9.30 -8.31 -0.51
C LYS A 65 -9.54 -7.90 -1.96
N LEU A 66 -8.96 -8.62 -2.90
CA LEU A 66 -9.12 -8.35 -4.32
C LEU A 66 -10.30 -9.15 -4.87
N ASP A 67 -11.13 -8.50 -5.67
CA ASP A 67 -12.24 -9.14 -6.36
C ASP A 67 -11.82 -9.58 -7.77
N SER A 68 -10.88 -8.86 -8.41
CA SER A 68 -10.24 -9.28 -9.67
C SER A 68 -8.77 -8.82 -9.79
N TYR A 69 -8.05 -9.37 -10.77
CA TYR A 69 -6.73 -8.86 -11.20
C TYR A 69 -6.92 -7.99 -12.43
N LEU A 70 -6.53 -6.73 -12.30
CA LEU A 70 -6.57 -5.80 -13.41
C LEU A 70 -5.33 -5.95 -14.30
N SER A 71 -5.50 -5.71 -15.61
CA SER A 71 -4.41 -5.81 -16.59
C SER A 71 -3.23 -4.87 -16.31
N GLN A 72 -3.47 -3.80 -15.56
CA GLN A 72 -2.47 -2.80 -15.18
C GLN A 72 -1.86 -3.02 -13.80
N ASN A 73 -2.01 -4.18 -13.16
CA ASN A 73 -1.51 -4.48 -11.82
C ASN A 73 -2.09 -3.58 -10.72
N SER A 74 -2.84 -4.13 -9.78
CA SER A 74 -3.52 -3.38 -8.72
C SER A 74 -2.55 -2.83 -7.68
N THR A 75 -2.61 -1.51 -7.40
CA THR A 75 -1.80 -0.87 -6.37
C THR A 75 -2.35 -1.17 -4.98
N ILE A 76 -1.54 -1.78 -4.13
CA ILE A 76 -1.94 -2.21 -2.79
C ILE A 76 -1.49 -1.18 -1.75
N GLY A 77 -2.42 -0.74 -0.91
CA GLY A 77 -2.14 0.19 0.17
C GLY A 77 -1.72 1.58 -0.31
N PHE A 78 -0.86 2.22 0.45
CA PHE A 78 -0.36 3.54 0.11
C PHE A 78 0.67 3.51 -1.02
N SER A 79 0.59 4.50 -1.90
CA SER A 79 1.54 4.74 -2.99
C SER A 79 1.94 6.22 -2.99
N PRO A 80 2.88 6.65 -2.15
CA PRO A 80 3.45 7.99 -2.25
C PRO A 80 4.38 8.07 -3.46
N ASP A 81 4.24 9.13 -4.28
CA ASP A 81 5.09 9.34 -5.45
C ASP A 81 5.15 10.81 -5.86
N SER A 82 6.35 11.39 -5.99
CA SER A 82 6.57 12.76 -6.47
C SER A 82 7.11 12.82 -7.91
N GLY A 83 7.23 11.67 -8.60
CA GLY A 83 7.91 11.58 -9.89
C GLY A 83 9.40 11.29 -9.77
N THR A 84 10.05 11.64 -8.67
CA THR A 84 11.47 11.38 -8.41
C THR A 84 11.70 10.47 -7.20
N THR A 85 10.83 10.57 -6.20
CA THR A 85 10.85 9.70 -5.01
C THR A 85 9.49 9.05 -4.83
N GLY A 86 9.45 7.81 -4.39
CA GLY A 86 8.21 7.08 -4.19
C GLY A 86 8.38 5.57 -4.25
N PHE A 87 7.30 4.88 -3.94
CA PHE A 87 7.21 3.43 -4.12
C PHE A 87 5.78 3.01 -4.45
N ARG A 88 5.65 1.81 -4.97
CA ARG A 88 4.38 1.13 -5.18
C ARG A 88 4.51 -0.35 -4.87
N LEU A 89 3.66 -0.86 -3.98
CA LEU A 89 3.40 -2.27 -3.80
C LEU A 89 2.22 -2.64 -4.69
N TYR A 90 2.29 -3.73 -5.46
CA TYR A 90 1.24 -4.07 -6.41
C TYR A 90 1.02 -5.57 -6.56
N ALA A 91 -0.23 -5.97 -6.77
CA ALA A 91 -0.62 -7.31 -7.16
C ALA A 91 -0.63 -7.42 -8.68
N ILE A 92 -0.03 -8.49 -9.20
CA ILE A 92 0.02 -8.81 -10.63
C ILE A 92 -0.99 -9.93 -10.93
N SER A 93 -1.03 -10.95 -10.09
CA SER A 93 -1.86 -12.14 -10.25
C SER A 93 -1.98 -12.91 -8.94
N ALA A 94 -2.71 -14.01 -8.93
CA ALA A 94 -2.77 -14.93 -7.79
C ALA A 94 -1.39 -15.45 -7.34
N THR A 95 -0.42 -15.42 -8.25
CA THR A 95 0.91 -15.98 -8.03
C THR A 95 2.02 -14.93 -8.01
N SER A 96 1.71 -13.63 -8.12
CA SER A 96 2.76 -12.62 -8.19
C SER A 96 2.39 -11.31 -7.50
N LEU A 97 3.29 -10.87 -6.62
CA LEU A 97 3.35 -9.53 -6.03
C LEU A 97 4.65 -8.85 -6.46
N GLY A 98 4.63 -7.55 -6.59
CA GLY A 98 5.82 -6.76 -6.89
C GLY A 98 5.88 -5.47 -6.09
N VAL A 99 7.09 -4.96 -5.94
CA VAL A 99 7.37 -3.62 -5.43
C VAL A 99 8.22 -2.88 -6.43
N TRP A 100 7.88 -1.64 -6.66
CA TRP A 100 8.63 -0.71 -7.46
C TRP A 100 8.97 0.53 -6.62
N THR A 101 10.17 1.07 -6.79
CA THR A 101 10.65 2.28 -6.10
C THR A 101 11.29 3.25 -7.08
N ARG A 102 11.47 4.51 -6.69
CA ARG A 102 12.21 5.52 -7.44
C ARG A 102 13.62 5.74 -6.86
N ASN A 103 14.55 6.12 -7.73
CA ASN A 103 15.97 6.36 -7.40
C ASN A 103 16.39 7.83 -7.44
N GLY A 104 15.45 8.76 -7.58
CA GLY A 104 15.74 10.20 -7.62
C GLY A 104 15.99 10.79 -9.01
N THR A 105 16.23 9.97 -10.03
CA THR A 105 16.52 10.43 -11.41
C THR A 105 15.31 10.37 -12.33
N GLY A 106 14.12 10.12 -11.78
CA GLY A 106 12.88 9.93 -12.55
C GLY A 106 12.72 8.53 -13.16
N GLY A 107 13.75 7.68 -13.10
CA GLY A 107 13.68 6.28 -13.48
C GLY A 107 13.06 5.42 -12.37
N GLY A 108 12.28 4.39 -12.76
CA GLY A 108 11.87 3.35 -11.84
C GLY A 108 13.06 2.46 -11.50
N VAL A 109 13.28 2.22 -10.22
CA VAL A 109 14.21 1.18 -9.79
C VAL A 109 13.49 -0.16 -9.86
N THR A 110 14.20 -1.16 -10.30
CA THR A 110 13.70 -2.49 -10.62
C THR A 110 12.83 -3.05 -9.50
N ALA A 111 11.64 -3.47 -9.86
CA ALA A 111 10.75 -4.20 -8.98
C ALA A 111 11.37 -5.51 -8.51
N ILE A 112 11.28 -5.77 -7.22
CA ILE A 112 11.36 -7.15 -6.73
C ILE A 112 9.97 -7.76 -6.85
N ALA A 113 9.89 -8.98 -7.36
CA ALA A 113 8.63 -9.71 -7.52
C ALA A 113 8.75 -11.12 -6.96
N THR A 114 7.66 -11.61 -6.40
CA THR A 114 7.56 -12.97 -5.84
C THR A 114 6.57 -13.78 -6.65
N THR A 115 6.71 -15.09 -6.61
CA THR A 115 5.76 -16.06 -7.15
C THR A 115 4.62 -16.39 -6.17
N ASN A 116 4.48 -15.64 -5.08
CA ASN A 116 3.42 -15.82 -4.08
C ASN A 116 2.53 -14.58 -4.04
N GLY A 117 1.46 -14.58 -4.84
CA GLY A 117 0.53 -13.46 -4.97
C GLY A 117 -0.59 -13.46 -3.92
N ILE A 118 -1.62 -12.68 -4.17
CA ILE A 118 -2.83 -12.55 -3.34
C ILE A 118 -3.93 -13.38 -4.00
N PRO A 119 -4.56 -14.35 -3.31
CA PRO A 119 -5.76 -15.00 -3.84
C PRO A 119 -6.92 -14.00 -3.96
N LEU A 120 -7.84 -14.23 -4.90
CA LEU A 120 -9.06 -13.44 -5.01
C LEU A 120 -10.04 -13.81 -3.90
N ASN A 121 -10.86 -12.83 -3.51
CA ASN A 121 -11.95 -12.99 -2.55
C ASN A 121 -11.52 -13.39 -1.13
N GLU A 122 -10.24 -13.29 -0.81
CA GLU A 122 -9.70 -13.56 0.52
C GLU A 122 -9.03 -12.30 1.10
N TRP A 123 -9.17 -12.08 2.42
CA TRP A 123 -8.45 -11.06 3.11
C TRP A 123 -7.00 -11.46 3.33
N VAL A 124 -6.09 -10.60 2.91
CA VAL A 124 -4.65 -10.81 3.06
C VAL A 124 -4.00 -9.55 3.60
N GLN A 125 -3.15 -9.69 4.61
CA GLN A 125 -2.23 -8.61 4.98
C GLN A 125 -0.98 -8.70 4.12
N VAL A 126 -0.68 -7.63 3.40
CA VAL A 126 0.59 -7.49 2.69
C VAL A 126 1.41 -6.40 3.37
N THR A 127 2.68 -6.70 3.64
CA THR A 127 3.63 -5.74 4.20
C THR A 127 4.86 -5.69 3.31
N PHE A 128 5.27 -4.49 2.96
CA PHE A 128 6.57 -4.22 2.33
C PHE A 128 7.47 -3.48 3.31
N VAL A 129 8.67 -3.99 3.54
CA VAL A 129 9.72 -3.35 4.35
C VAL A 129 10.89 -3.00 3.45
N LEU A 130 11.30 -1.73 3.46
CA LEU A 130 12.52 -1.25 2.82
C LEU A 130 13.53 -0.86 3.88
N ASN A 131 14.75 -1.42 3.79
CA ASN A 131 15.89 -1.09 4.63
C ASN A 131 17.13 -0.87 3.76
N GLY A 132 17.43 0.37 3.47
CA GLY A 132 18.44 0.75 2.48
C GLY A 132 18.10 0.22 1.08
N THR A 133 18.91 -0.67 0.54
CA THR A 133 18.65 -1.34 -0.74
C THR A 133 17.90 -2.67 -0.59
N ASN A 134 17.71 -3.17 0.63
CA ASN A 134 17.05 -4.44 0.85
C ASN A 134 15.53 -4.26 1.01
N GLY A 135 14.77 -4.98 0.19
CA GLY A 135 13.31 -5.04 0.27
C GLY A 135 12.83 -6.42 0.72
N ILE A 136 11.85 -6.45 1.61
CA ILE A 136 11.20 -7.69 2.06
C ILE A 136 9.70 -7.55 1.89
N ILE A 137 9.07 -8.54 1.26
CA ILE A 137 7.60 -8.63 1.20
C ILE A 137 7.15 -9.73 2.17
N TYR A 138 6.16 -9.39 2.98
CA TYR A 138 5.48 -10.32 3.87
C TYR A 138 4.03 -10.50 3.43
N LYS A 139 3.52 -11.72 3.56
CA LYS A 139 2.11 -12.06 3.45
C LYS A 139 1.65 -12.71 4.75
N ASN A 140 0.63 -12.14 5.37
CA ASN A 140 0.07 -12.61 6.65
C ASN A 140 1.15 -12.79 7.74
N GLY A 141 2.06 -11.81 7.85
CA GLY A 141 3.13 -11.79 8.84
C GLY A 141 4.34 -12.67 8.52
N VAL A 142 4.31 -13.45 7.41
CA VAL A 142 5.38 -14.35 6.98
C VAL A 142 6.14 -13.75 5.79
N ALA A 143 7.46 -13.71 5.85
CA ALA A 143 8.29 -13.25 4.73
C ALA A 143 8.17 -14.23 3.54
N ILE A 144 7.81 -13.68 2.37
CA ILE A 144 7.64 -14.45 1.14
C ILE A 144 8.67 -14.09 0.07
N LEU A 145 9.33 -12.95 0.22
CA LEU A 145 10.43 -12.52 -0.63
C LEU A 145 11.38 -11.63 0.16
N SER A 146 12.67 -11.83 -0.02
CA SER A 146 13.73 -10.87 0.31
C SER A 146 14.56 -10.65 -0.94
N GLY A 147 14.80 -9.39 -1.28
CA GLY A 147 15.57 -9.03 -2.48
C GLY A 147 16.29 -7.71 -2.31
N THR A 148 17.31 -7.50 -3.15
CA THR A 148 18.09 -6.26 -3.18
C THR A 148 17.75 -5.49 -4.44
N PHE A 149 17.41 -4.23 -4.29
CA PHE A 149 17.23 -3.31 -5.42
C PHE A 149 18.59 -3.05 -6.07
N THR A 150 18.63 -3.05 -7.39
CA THR A 150 19.85 -2.81 -8.18
C THR A 150 20.39 -1.39 -8.07
N GLN A 151 19.54 -0.47 -7.63
CA GLN A 151 19.87 0.92 -7.34
C GLN A 151 19.30 1.29 -5.97
N THR A 152 19.94 2.25 -5.30
CA THR A 152 19.48 2.71 -4.00
C THR A 152 18.15 3.47 -4.15
N PRO A 153 17.04 3.01 -3.54
CA PRO A 153 15.81 3.78 -3.48
C PRO A 153 16.02 5.10 -2.74
N ASN A 154 15.39 6.17 -3.19
CA ASN A 154 15.44 7.45 -2.50
C ASN A 154 14.41 7.55 -1.38
N ALA A 155 14.78 8.31 -0.34
CA ALA A 155 13.84 8.74 0.67
C ALA A 155 12.68 9.53 0.04
N LEU A 156 11.48 9.42 0.61
CA LEU A 156 10.34 10.22 0.17
C LEU A 156 10.63 11.71 0.40
N SER A 157 10.37 12.53 -0.60
CA SER A 157 10.55 13.98 -0.53
C SER A 157 9.35 14.68 -1.20
N SER A 158 8.57 15.40 -0.39
CA SER A 158 7.33 16.06 -0.82
C SER A 158 6.44 15.18 -1.70
N SER A 159 6.37 13.89 -1.39
CA SER A 159 5.66 12.90 -2.19
C SER A 159 4.16 12.94 -1.88
N PRO A 160 3.29 13.33 -2.84
CA PRO A 160 1.85 13.17 -2.70
C PRO A 160 1.47 11.73 -2.40
N VAL A 161 0.38 11.52 -1.68
CA VAL A 161 -0.01 10.21 -1.16
C VAL A 161 -1.37 9.81 -1.71
N TRP A 162 -1.45 8.59 -2.26
CA TRP A 162 -2.70 7.96 -2.67
C TRP A 162 -2.87 6.60 -2.00
N LEU A 163 -4.10 6.19 -1.81
CA LEU A 163 -4.47 4.82 -1.45
C LEU A 163 -5.17 4.19 -2.64
N SER A 164 -4.72 2.98 -3.01
CA SER A 164 -5.29 2.19 -4.12
C SER A 164 -5.16 2.84 -5.50
N ARG A 165 -4.15 3.67 -5.72
CA ARG A 165 -3.82 4.30 -7.01
C ARG A 165 -2.33 4.62 -7.10
N TYR A 166 -1.80 4.65 -8.32
CA TYR A 166 -0.47 5.19 -8.63
C TYR A 166 -0.56 6.64 -9.14
N SER A 167 0.50 7.45 -8.95
CA SER A 167 0.54 8.89 -9.26
C SER A 167 0.20 9.24 -10.73
N GLY A 168 0.61 8.40 -11.66
CA GLY A 168 0.35 8.59 -13.09
C GLY A 168 -1.08 8.30 -13.55
N GLY A 169 -1.98 7.98 -12.62
CA GLY A 169 -3.32 7.50 -12.93
C GLY A 169 -3.35 6.00 -13.27
N GLY A 170 -4.51 5.39 -13.22
CA GLY A 170 -4.65 3.94 -13.40
C GLY A 170 -4.07 3.13 -12.24
N TYR A 171 -3.81 1.86 -12.49
CA TYR A 171 -3.26 0.92 -11.50
C TYR A 171 -4.07 0.85 -10.20
N VAL A 172 -5.36 1.02 -10.31
CA VAL A 172 -6.34 1.03 -9.20
C VAL A 172 -6.58 -0.39 -8.67
N VAL A 173 -7.39 -0.49 -7.63
CA VAL A 173 -7.81 -1.78 -7.04
C VAL A 173 -9.24 -2.05 -7.49
N ASP A 174 -9.54 -3.31 -7.81
CA ASP A 174 -10.87 -3.89 -7.80
C ASP A 174 -10.99 -4.75 -6.55
N GLY A 175 -11.73 -4.25 -5.53
CA GLY A 175 -11.80 -4.92 -4.24
C GLY A 175 -11.86 -3.98 -3.05
N LYS A 176 -11.31 -4.42 -1.92
CA LYS A 176 -11.44 -3.73 -0.63
C LYS A 176 -10.09 -3.51 0.05
N THR A 177 -9.96 -2.36 0.73
CA THR A 177 -8.85 -2.07 1.66
C THR A 177 -9.42 -1.68 3.01
N ALA A 178 -9.07 -2.44 4.06
CA ALA A 178 -9.63 -2.24 5.40
C ALA A 178 -8.70 -1.48 6.36
N SER A 179 -7.40 -1.70 6.26
CA SER A 179 -6.39 -1.03 7.07
C SER A 179 -5.16 -0.78 6.21
N ALA A 180 -4.65 0.44 6.24
CA ALA A 180 -3.40 0.80 5.60
C ALA A 180 -2.55 1.62 6.57
N LEU A 181 -1.28 1.25 6.72
CA LEU A 181 -0.30 1.90 7.60
C LEU A 181 0.97 2.19 6.82
N LEU A 182 1.58 3.33 7.10
CA LEU A 182 2.87 3.71 6.55
C LEU A 182 3.79 4.19 7.67
N TYR A 183 4.94 3.54 7.81
CA TYR A 183 5.96 3.87 8.80
C TYR A 183 7.16 4.48 8.10
N ASN A 184 7.78 5.47 8.73
CA ASN A 184 9.03 6.12 8.28
C ASN A 184 10.29 5.36 8.74
N ARG A 185 10.18 4.06 8.95
CA ARG A 185 11.27 3.17 9.33
C ARG A 185 11.03 1.75 8.82
N ALA A 186 12.08 0.98 8.72
CA ALA A 186 11.99 -0.46 8.53
C ALA A 186 11.50 -1.12 9.83
N LEU A 187 10.42 -1.91 9.75
CA LEU A 187 9.99 -2.78 10.84
C LEU A 187 10.81 -4.07 10.84
N THR A 188 11.05 -4.60 12.03
CA THR A 188 11.60 -5.94 12.20
C THR A 188 10.54 -7.00 11.85
N ALA A 189 10.97 -8.23 11.56
CA ALA A 189 10.05 -9.34 11.31
C ALA A 189 9.09 -9.59 12.50
N ALA A 190 9.57 -9.39 13.74
CA ALA A 190 8.75 -9.52 14.94
C ALA A 190 7.64 -8.46 15.00
N GLU A 191 7.95 -7.21 14.64
CA GLU A 191 6.96 -6.12 14.59
C GLU A 191 5.94 -6.34 13.45
N VAL A 192 6.39 -6.84 12.30
CA VAL A 192 5.47 -7.21 11.19
C VAL A 192 4.51 -8.31 11.64
N LEU A 193 5.01 -9.35 12.31
CA LEU A 193 4.19 -10.43 12.84
C LEU A 193 3.24 -9.92 13.95
N GLN A 194 3.69 -9.02 14.81
CA GLN A 194 2.87 -8.38 15.83
C GLN A 194 1.70 -7.60 15.20
N ASN A 195 1.96 -6.79 14.17
CA ASN A 195 0.93 -6.05 13.44
C ASN A 195 -0.11 -6.99 12.81
N TYR A 196 0.33 -8.10 12.24
CA TYR A 196 -0.56 -9.12 11.69
C TYR A 196 -1.42 -9.75 12.80
N ASN A 197 -0.80 -10.23 13.88
CA ASN A 197 -1.51 -10.89 14.98
C ASN A 197 -2.52 -9.98 15.68
N ALA A 198 -2.25 -8.68 15.76
CA ALA A 198 -3.17 -7.70 16.35
C ALA A 198 -4.47 -7.52 15.55
N GLN A 199 -4.49 -7.89 14.27
CA GLN A 199 -5.62 -7.60 13.39
C GLN A 199 -6.25 -8.84 12.75
N LYS A 200 -5.55 -9.98 12.67
CA LYS A 200 -5.99 -11.18 11.93
C LYS A 200 -7.37 -11.73 12.33
N ASN A 201 -7.76 -11.57 13.59
CA ASN A 201 -9.06 -12.05 14.08
C ASN A 201 -10.23 -11.17 13.63
N ARG A 202 -9.95 -10.08 12.95
CA ARG A 202 -10.95 -9.19 12.34
C ARG A 202 -11.34 -9.67 10.93
N PHE A 203 -10.46 -10.43 10.30
CA PHE A 203 -10.53 -10.89 8.92
C PHE A 203 -10.57 -12.42 8.82
#